data_835cc1555719f0e250cc270d6adeb212
#
_entry.id   835cc1555719f0e250cc270d6adeb212
#
_cell.length_a   1.000
_cell.length_b   1.000
_cell.length_c   1.000
_cell.angle_alpha   90.00
_cell.angle_beta   90.00
_cell.angle_gamma   90.00
#
_symmetry.space_group_name_H-M   'P 1'
#
loop_
_entity.id
_entity.type
_entity.pdbx_description
1 polymer ?
#
loop_
_entity_poly.entity_id
_entity_poly.type
_entity_poly.pdbx_seq_one_letter_code
_entity_poly.pdbx_strand_id
1 'polypeptide(L)'
;MIHSMYNQIDHSMNILFKSSMLCASILLAACNNNDQQSQPSPEQNTSSKYYQTKTPYQPQQDLKKYEAIPQGFKPVFTELVARHGSRGLSSIKYDLALYNLWKQAKAENALTPLGEKLGADLESMMKANILLGYGVDGIRQYGYGNETMLGIQEHRGIADRLLQRLPELFKTAATQPESILVQSSGVDRAVDSAKFFTAELIQQQPQLKNQVTPVSYTSLTSTSIPSIEDGGVD
;
A
#
# COMPACT_ATOMS: atom_id res chain seq x y z
N MET A 1 7.65 -8.22 28.02
CA MET A 1 7.85 -9.18 26.92
C MET A 1 7.88 -8.47 25.55
N ILE A 2 6.92 -7.60 25.21
CA ILE A 2 6.91 -6.83 23.95
C ILE A 2 8.14 -5.92 23.80
N HIS A 3 8.55 -5.24 24.87
CA HIS A 3 9.75 -4.39 24.89
C HIS A 3 11.06 -5.19 24.67
N SER A 4 11.09 -6.44 25.13
CA SER A 4 12.22 -7.34 24.93
C SER A 4 12.30 -7.86 23.50
N MET A 5 11.16 -8.06 22.83
CA MET A 5 11.14 -8.44 21.41
C MET A 5 11.61 -7.31 20.49
N TYR A 6 11.27 -6.06 20.79
CA TYR A 6 11.76 -4.90 20.05
C TYR A 6 13.29 -4.79 20.11
N ASN A 7 13.88 -4.93 21.30
CA ASN A 7 15.32 -4.87 21.48
C ASN A 7 16.07 -6.05 20.83
N GLN A 8 15.44 -7.22 20.75
CA GLN A 8 16.06 -8.41 20.13
C GLN A 8 16.06 -8.30 18.59
N ILE A 9 15.07 -7.67 18.00
CA ILE A 9 14.99 -7.43 16.55
C ILE A 9 16.07 -6.43 16.12
N ASP A 10 16.27 -5.34 16.86
CA ASP A 10 17.30 -4.33 16.58
C ASP A 10 18.72 -4.91 16.67
N HIS A 11 18.96 -5.82 17.62
CA HIS A 11 20.28 -6.44 17.79
C HIS A 11 20.60 -7.46 16.70
N SER A 12 19.60 -8.23 16.26
CA SER A 12 19.75 -9.21 15.17
C SER A 12 19.95 -8.56 13.82
N MET A 13 19.27 -7.44 13.54
CA MET A 13 19.45 -6.70 12.29
C MET A 13 20.82 -6.05 12.16
N ASN A 14 21.37 -5.50 13.25
CA ASN A 14 22.72 -4.94 13.25
C ASN A 14 23.82 -5.98 12.98
N ILE A 15 23.61 -7.23 13.34
CA ILE A 15 24.57 -8.33 13.09
C ILE A 15 24.49 -8.79 11.63
N LEU A 16 23.29 -8.87 11.04
CA LEU A 16 23.08 -9.28 9.64
C LEU A 16 23.62 -8.23 8.65
N PHE A 17 23.48 -6.91 8.95
CA PHE A 17 24.02 -5.86 8.08
C PHE A 17 25.54 -5.79 8.05
N LYS A 18 26.22 -6.15 9.16
CA LYS A 18 27.68 -6.15 9.23
C LYS A 18 28.32 -7.36 8.55
N SER A 19 27.58 -8.46 8.36
CA SER A 19 28.10 -9.70 7.74
C SER A 19 27.94 -9.74 6.22
N SER A 20 27.07 -8.89 5.63
CA SER A 20 26.72 -8.92 4.20
C SER A 20 27.66 -8.11 3.31
N MET A 21 28.61 -7.36 3.87
CA MET A 21 29.49 -6.45 3.11
C MET A 21 30.83 -7.06 2.67
N LEU A 22 31.06 -8.35 2.90
CA LEU A 22 32.38 -8.97 2.64
C LEU A 22 32.38 -10.12 1.63
N CYS A 23 31.31 -10.33 0.84
CA CYS A 23 31.25 -11.39 -0.19
C CYS A 23 30.69 -10.96 -1.54
N ALA A 24 31.10 -9.80 -2.06
CA ALA A 24 30.72 -9.40 -3.41
C ALA A 24 31.93 -8.96 -4.24
N SER A 25 32.89 -9.86 -4.40
CA SER A 25 33.88 -9.76 -5.48
C SER A 25 34.44 -11.15 -5.71
N ILE A 26 34.07 -11.75 -6.82
CA ILE A 26 34.64 -12.81 -7.65
C ILE A 26 33.48 -13.61 -8.26
N LEU A 27 33.26 -13.38 -9.54
CA LEU A 27 32.99 -14.35 -10.61
C LEU A 27 32.24 -13.69 -11.77
N LEU A 28 33.00 -13.00 -12.60
CA LEU A 28 32.66 -12.74 -13.99
C LEU A 28 33.52 -13.68 -14.84
N ALA A 29 32.96 -14.77 -15.29
CA ALA A 29 33.46 -15.46 -16.50
C ALA A 29 32.42 -16.47 -17.01
N ALA A 30 31.93 -16.18 -18.22
CA ALA A 30 31.53 -17.08 -19.30
C ALA A 30 30.45 -18.15 -19.01
N CYS A 31 29.30 -18.07 -19.70
CA CYS A 31 29.03 -18.92 -20.87
C CYS A 31 27.73 -18.48 -21.55
N ASN A 32 27.91 -18.15 -22.80
CA ASN A 32 26.86 -18.00 -23.79
C ASN A 32 26.26 -19.39 -24.06
N ASN A 33 25.00 -19.62 -23.69
CA ASN A 33 24.19 -20.68 -24.30
C ASN A 33 22.76 -20.14 -24.38
N ASN A 34 22.35 -19.90 -25.61
CA ASN A 34 20.97 -19.70 -26.01
C ASN A 34 20.16 -20.99 -25.77
N ASP A 35 19.56 -21.09 -24.64
CA ASP A 35 18.35 -21.91 -24.44
C ASP A 35 17.30 -20.98 -23.83
N GLN A 36 16.42 -20.50 -24.68
CA GLN A 36 15.16 -19.89 -24.28
C GLN A 36 14.31 -20.96 -23.57
N GLN A 37 14.63 -21.21 -22.32
CA GLN A 37 13.73 -21.87 -21.42
C GLN A 37 12.67 -20.84 -21.02
N SER A 38 11.53 -20.87 -21.73
CA SER A 38 10.34 -20.16 -21.34
C SER A 38 10.04 -20.47 -19.88
N GLN A 39 10.33 -19.49 -18.99
CA GLN A 39 9.80 -19.54 -17.65
C GLN A 39 8.29 -19.68 -17.77
N PRO A 40 7.68 -20.67 -17.10
CA PRO A 40 6.24 -20.72 -17.03
C PRO A 40 5.78 -19.40 -16.38
N SER A 41 5.06 -18.59 -17.12
CA SER A 41 4.27 -17.50 -16.59
C SER A 41 3.48 -18.07 -15.41
N PRO A 42 3.49 -17.45 -14.22
CA PRO A 42 2.67 -17.95 -13.13
C PRO A 42 1.26 -18.03 -13.68
N GLU A 43 0.72 -19.24 -13.79
CA GLU A 43 -0.69 -19.45 -14.07
C GLU A 43 -1.46 -18.59 -13.08
N GLN A 44 -2.04 -17.52 -13.57
CA GLN A 44 -3.02 -16.75 -12.84
C GLN A 44 -4.17 -17.71 -12.56
N ASN A 45 -4.12 -18.32 -11.38
CA ASN A 45 -5.16 -19.15 -10.85
C ASN A 45 -6.40 -18.25 -10.73
N THR A 46 -7.23 -18.24 -11.77
CA THR A 46 -8.39 -17.37 -11.96
C THR A 46 -9.59 -17.76 -11.08
N SER A 47 -9.35 -18.39 -9.95
CA SER A 47 -10.36 -18.42 -8.90
C SER A 47 -10.52 -16.98 -8.40
N SER A 48 -11.60 -16.32 -8.80
CA SER A 48 -11.96 -14.99 -8.34
C SER A 48 -11.99 -14.98 -6.82
N LYS A 49 -10.91 -14.47 -6.22
CA LYS A 49 -10.76 -14.46 -4.78
C LYS A 49 -11.43 -13.18 -4.27
N TYR A 50 -12.62 -13.33 -3.75
CA TYR A 50 -13.38 -12.23 -3.15
C TYR A 50 -12.94 -12.03 -1.71
N TYR A 51 -11.99 -11.13 -1.50
CA TYR A 51 -11.49 -10.78 -0.17
C TYR A 51 -12.22 -9.56 0.44
N GLN A 52 -13.38 -9.20 -0.10
CA GLN A 52 -14.12 -8.01 0.33
C GLN A 52 -13.22 -6.75 0.36
N THR A 53 -13.16 -6.06 1.50
CA THR A 53 -12.32 -4.87 1.68
C THR A 53 -10.82 -5.15 1.68
N LYS A 54 -10.40 -6.40 1.58
CA LYS A 54 -9.00 -6.83 1.48
C LYS A 54 -8.57 -7.16 0.04
N THR A 55 -9.50 -7.09 -0.90
CA THR A 55 -9.17 -7.29 -2.31
C THR A 55 -8.27 -6.15 -2.79
N PRO A 56 -7.08 -6.45 -3.35
CA PRO A 56 -6.22 -5.44 -3.94
C PRO A 56 -6.93 -4.68 -5.06
N TYR A 57 -6.68 -3.40 -5.18
CA TYR A 57 -7.22 -2.62 -6.28
C TYR A 57 -6.64 -3.09 -7.61
N GLN A 58 -7.53 -3.34 -8.56
CA GLN A 58 -7.18 -3.66 -9.93
C GLN A 58 -7.95 -2.75 -10.88
N PRO A 59 -7.32 -2.16 -11.90
CA PRO A 59 -8.03 -1.39 -12.91
C PRO A 59 -9.04 -2.31 -13.62
N GLN A 60 -10.30 -1.89 -13.67
CA GLN A 60 -11.37 -2.69 -14.27
C GLN A 60 -11.57 -2.40 -15.75
N GLN A 61 -10.99 -1.34 -16.26
CA GLN A 61 -11.16 -0.89 -17.62
C GLN A 61 -9.81 -0.60 -18.29
N ASP A 62 -9.63 -1.07 -19.50
CA ASP A 62 -8.50 -0.72 -20.34
C ASP A 62 -8.59 0.76 -20.73
N LEU A 63 -7.48 1.49 -20.63
CA LEU A 63 -7.38 2.90 -21.03
C LEU A 63 -7.82 3.14 -22.48
N LYS A 64 -7.57 2.20 -23.37
CA LYS A 64 -7.95 2.27 -24.80
C LYS A 64 -9.46 2.20 -25.01
N LYS A 65 -10.22 1.76 -24.01
CA LYS A 65 -11.69 1.63 -24.05
C LYS A 65 -12.40 2.82 -23.41
N TYR A 66 -11.68 3.81 -22.89
CA TYR A 66 -12.30 5.03 -22.41
C TYR A 66 -12.88 5.81 -23.58
N GLU A 67 -14.08 6.36 -23.36
CA GLU A 67 -14.69 7.25 -24.33
C GLU A 67 -13.81 8.46 -24.59
N ALA A 68 -13.71 8.83 -25.87
CA ALA A 68 -13.02 10.06 -26.25
C ALA A 68 -13.79 11.28 -25.73
N ILE A 69 -13.07 12.35 -25.45
CA ILE A 69 -13.69 13.63 -25.10
C ILE A 69 -14.53 14.08 -26.29
N PRO A 70 -15.84 14.42 -26.08
CA PRO A 70 -16.69 14.87 -27.18
C PRO A 70 -16.11 16.10 -27.89
N GLN A 71 -16.33 16.18 -29.20
CA GLN A 71 -15.83 17.31 -29.99
C GLN A 71 -16.37 18.64 -29.45
N GLY A 72 -15.51 19.64 -29.29
CA GLY A 72 -15.86 20.95 -28.76
C GLY A 72 -15.82 21.05 -27.23
N PHE A 73 -15.58 19.94 -26.52
CA PHE A 73 -15.44 19.94 -25.07
C PHE A 73 -13.98 19.76 -24.66
N LYS A 74 -13.65 20.28 -23.48
CA LYS A 74 -12.37 20.06 -22.82
C LYS A 74 -12.56 19.83 -21.32
N PRO A 75 -11.77 18.99 -20.67
CA PRO A 75 -11.83 18.83 -19.22
C PRO A 75 -11.35 20.13 -18.56
N VAL A 76 -12.10 20.62 -17.59
CA VAL A 76 -11.77 21.84 -16.83
C VAL A 76 -11.51 21.57 -15.36
N PHE A 77 -11.96 20.40 -14.87
CA PHE A 77 -11.84 20.00 -13.47
C PHE A 77 -11.87 18.48 -13.34
N THR A 78 -11.18 17.95 -12.35
CA THR A 78 -11.30 16.55 -11.92
C THR A 78 -11.23 16.48 -10.41
N GLU A 79 -12.01 15.58 -9.83
CA GLU A 79 -11.95 15.20 -8.43
C GLU A 79 -11.67 13.71 -8.33
N LEU A 80 -10.71 13.34 -7.50
CA LEU A 80 -10.39 11.95 -7.19
C LEU A 80 -10.61 11.71 -5.70
N VAL A 81 -11.58 10.87 -5.38
CA VAL A 81 -11.78 10.34 -4.03
C VAL A 81 -11.32 8.89 -4.02
N ALA A 82 -10.32 8.59 -3.21
CA ALA A 82 -9.77 7.25 -3.12
C ALA A 82 -9.67 6.80 -1.65
N ARG A 83 -9.89 5.51 -1.43
CA ARG A 83 -9.49 4.86 -0.18
C ARG A 83 -7.97 4.81 -0.12
N HIS A 84 -7.38 4.78 1.09
CA HIS A 84 -5.96 4.46 1.25
C HIS A 84 -5.61 3.12 0.58
N GLY A 85 -4.36 2.93 0.19
CA GLY A 85 -3.86 1.72 -0.44
C GLY A 85 -3.97 0.48 0.45
N SER A 86 -3.68 -0.67 -0.11
CA SER A 86 -3.64 -1.95 0.60
C SER A 86 -2.74 -1.86 1.83
N ARG A 87 -3.19 -2.37 2.95
CA ARG A 87 -2.53 -2.26 4.26
C ARG A 87 -2.52 -3.56 5.04
N GLY A 88 -1.64 -3.65 6.02
CA GLY A 88 -1.63 -4.71 7.01
C GLY A 88 -2.80 -4.64 8.00
N LEU A 89 -2.81 -5.55 8.97
CA LEU A 89 -3.77 -5.53 10.08
C LEU A 89 -3.67 -4.21 10.85
N SER A 90 -4.81 -3.69 11.28
CA SER A 90 -4.88 -2.39 11.97
C SER A 90 -4.33 -2.41 13.40
N SER A 91 -4.18 -3.58 14.01
CA SER A 91 -3.72 -3.71 15.39
C SER A 91 -3.13 -5.08 15.65
N ILE A 92 -2.08 -5.11 16.46
CA ILE A 92 -1.47 -6.34 16.97
C ILE A 92 -2.45 -7.19 17.81
N LYS A 93 -3.53 -6.60 18.30
CA LYS A 93 -4.54 -7.31 19.13
C LYS A 93 -5.12 -8.53 18.43
N TYR A 94 -5.30 -8.48 17.11
CA TYR A 94 -5.85 -9.58 16.34
C TYR A 94 -4.87 -10.76 16.27
N ASP A 95 -3.61 -10.47 15.98
CA ASP A 95 -2.55 -11.49 15.93
C ASP A 95 -2.30 -12.09 17.31
N LEU A 96 -2.26 -11.24 18.36
CA LEU A 96 -2.08 -11.69 19.74
C LEU A 96 -3.24 -12.57 20.23
N ALA A 97 -4.47 -12.26 19.85
CA ALA A 97 -5.62 -13.08 20.23
C ALA A 97 -5.49 -14.50 19.67
N LEU A 98 -5.15 -14.61 18.38
CA LEU A 98 -4.94 -15.91 17.73
C LEU A 98 -3.72 -16.64 18.28
N TYR A 99 -2.61 -15.94 18.49
CA TYR A 99 -1.38 -16.51 19.05
C TYR A 99 -1.58 -17.01 20.49
N ASN A 100 -2.31 -16.28 21.33
CA ASN A 100 -2.62 -16.71 22.69
C ASN A 100 -3.55 -17.94 22.72
N LEU A 101 -4.54 -17.99 21.83
CA LEU A 101 -5.37 -19.19 21.66
C LEU A 101 -4.53 -20.40 21.26
N TRP A 102 -3.64 -20.23 20.28
CA TRP A 102 -2.71 -21.28 19.86
C TRP A 102 -1.81 -21.75 21.02
N LYS A 103 -1.27 -20.82 21.82
CA LYS A 103 -0.44 -21.15 23.00
C LYS A 103 -1.22 -21.96 24.04
N GLN A 104 -2.46 -21.58 24.28
CA GLN A 104 -3.33 -22.31 25.21
C GLN A 104 -3.59 -23.73 24.71
N ALA A 105 -4.01 -23.88 23.46
CA ALA A 105 -4.25 -25.18 22.85
C ALA A 105 -3.00 -26.08 22.87
N LYS A 106 -1.82 -25.48 22.65
CA LYS A 106 -0.54 -26.18 22.75
C LYS A 106 -0.26 -26.68 24.19
N ALA A 107 -0.51 -25.84 25.20
CA ALA A 107 -0.31 -26.19 26.60
C ALA A 107 -1.24 -27.32 27.05
N GLU A 108 -2.44 -27.37 26.48
CA GLU A 108 -3.46 -28.40 26.75
C GLU A 108 -3.32 -29.65 25.86
N ASN A 109 -2.28 -29.76 25.01
CA ASN A 109 -2.11 -30.83 24.01
C ASN A 109 -3.33 -31.01 23.09
N ALA A 110 -4.01 -29.93 22.77
CA ALA A 110 -5.23 -29.90 21.96
C ALA A 110 -5.00 -29.46 20.50
N LEU A 111 -3.73 -29.35 20.07
CA LEU A 111 -3.42 -28.97 18.69
C LEU A 111 -3.64 -30.14 17.72
N THR A 112 -4.21 -29.81 16.57
CA THR A 112 -4.21 -30.72 15.42
C THR A 112 -2.84 -30.69 14.72
N PRO A 113 -2.53 -31.64 13.80
CA PRO A 113 -1.30 -31.60 13.01
C PRO A 113 -1.12 -30.29 12.21
N LEU A 114 -2.21 -29.65 11.79
CA LEU A 114 -2.19 -28.31 11.18
C LEU A 114 -1.87 -27.24 12.24
N GLY A 115 -2.48 -27.35 13.41
CA GLY A 115 -2.24 -26.44 14.53
C GLY A 115 -0.79 -26.42 15.01
N GLU A 116 -0.09 -27.55 14.96
CA GLU A 116 1.34 -27.59 15.31
C GLU A 116 2.20 -26.70 14.40
N LYS A 117 1.87 -26.62 13.11
CA LYS A 117 2.57 -25.77 12.14
C LYS A 117 2.21 -24.28 12.28
N LEU A 118 1.01 -23.99 12.74
CA LEU A 118 0.45 -22.63 12.77
C LEU A 118 1.28 -21.67 13.64
N GLY A 119 1.94 -22.14 14.68
CA GLY A 119 2.70 -21.27 15.60
C GLY A 119 3.81 -20.48 14.91
N ALA A 120 4.62 -21.15 14.10
CA ALA A 120 5.70 -20.52 13.35
C ALA A 120 5.16 -19.52 12.30
N ASP A 121 4.05 -19.85 11.67
CA ASP A 121 3.38 -18.97 10.69
C ASP A 121 2.83 -17.71 11.37
N LEU A 122 2.21 -17.84 12.54
CA LEU A 122 1.71 -16.71 13.34
C LEU A 122 2.86 -15.79 13.76
N GLU A 123 3.96 -16.32 14.24
CA GLU A 123 5.13 -15.51 14.60
C GLU A 123 5.71 -14.77 13.40
N SER A 124 5.79 -15.42 12.25
CA SER A 124 6.28 -14.83 11.01
C SER A 124 5.36 -13.71 10.53
N MET A 125 4.05 -13.93 10.60
CA MET A 125 3.03 -12.93 10.23
C MET A 125 3.07 -11.73 11.17
N MET A 126 3.22 -11.94 12.49
CA MET A 126 3.36 -10.86 13.47
C MET A 126 4.61 -10.02 13.21
N LYS A 127 5.75 -10.66 12.93
CA LYS A 127 6.98 -9.96 12.56
C LYS A 127 6.80 -9.13 11.29
N ALA A 128 6.18 -9.69 10.27
CA ALA A 128 5.90 -8.97 9.03
C ALA A 128 5.00 -7.73 9.26
N ASN A 129 3.96 -7.85 10.09
CA ASN A 129 3.09 -6.73 10.43
C ASN A 129 3.79 -5.66 11.29
N ILE A 130 4.69 -6.04 12.20
CA ILE A 130 5.48 -5.10 13.01
C ILE A 130 6.44 -4.28 12.13
N LEU A 131 7.03 -4.90 11.12
CA LEU A 131 8.03 -4.29 10.24
C LEU A 131 7.43 -3.69 8.96
N LEU A 132 6.10 -3.72 8.82
CA LEU A 132 5.44 -3.25 7.62
C LEU A 132 5.77 -1.79 7.32
N GLY A 133 6.37 -1.52 6.17
CA GLY A 133 6.84 -0.19 5.78
C GLY A 133 8.16 0.26 6.40
N TYR A 134 8.81 -0.57 7.23
CA TYR A 134 10.12 -0.23 7.79
C TYR A 134 11.17 -0.09 6.68
N GLY A 135 11.92 1.01 6.72
CA GLY A 135 12.94 1.32 5.72
C GLY A 135 12.42 1.72 4.34
N VAL A 136 11.10 1.87 4.19
CA VAL A 136 10.49 2.38 2.96
C VAL A 136 10.45 3.91 3.01
N ASP A 137 11.12 4.54 2.07
CA ASP A 137 11.18 6.00 1.97
C ASP A 137 9.79 6.59 1.73
N GLY A 138 9.43 7.64 2.46
CA GLY A 138 8.12 8.29 2.38
C GLY A 138 7.04 7.73 3.30
N ILE A 139 7.25 6.59 3.96
CA ILE A 139 6.35 6.07 4.98
C ILE A 139 6.52 6.86 6.28
N ARG A 140 5.41 7.42 6.80
CA ARG A 140 5.43 8.22 8.04
C ARG A 140 5.71 7.40 9.30
N GLN A 141 5.05 6.26 9.38
CA GLN A 141 5.16 5.35 10.51
C GLN A 141 5.02 3.91 10.01
N TYR A 142 5.95 3.06 10.39
CA TYR A 142 5.88 1.64 10.07
C TYR A 142 5.06 0.85 11.09
N GLY A 143 4.70 -0.38 10.73
CA GLY A 143 4.04 -1.33 11.61
C GLY A 143 2.55 -1.53 11.30
N TYR A 144 1.83 -2.01 12.30
CA TYR A 144 0.41 -2.33 12.17
C TYR A 144 -0.43 -1.17 11.65
N GLY A 145 -1.33 -1.49 10.73
CA GLY A 145 -2.25 -0.52 10.12
C GLY A 145 -1.63 0.32 9.03
N ASN A 146 -0.34 0.14 8.77
CA ASN A 146 0.34 0.91 7.74
C ASN A 146 0.18 0.30 6.33
N GLU A 147 0.51 1.09 5.34
CA GLU A 147 0.39 0.75 3.92
C GLU A 147 1.43 -0.30 3.52
N THR A 148 1.05 -1.20 2.63
CA THR A 148 1.96 -2.19 2.03
C THR A 148 2.62 -1.62 0.79
N MET A 149 3.69 -2.29 0.30
CA MET A 149 4.26 -1.98 -1.02
C MET A 149 3.23 -2.09 -2.15
N LEU A 150 2.27 -3.00 -2.02
CA LEU A 150 1.15 -3.10 -2.95
C LEU A 150 0.28 -1.84 -2.91
N GLY A 151 -0.05 -1.33 -1.72
CA GLY A 151 -0.81 -0.09 -1.55
C GLY A 151 -0.13 1.13 -2.18
N ILE A 152 1.19 1.22 -2.01
CA ILE A 152 2.01 2.25 -2.68
C ILE A 152 1.88 2.14 -4.20
N GLN A 153 2.02 0.93 -4.75
CA GLN A 153 1.89 0.69 -6.19
C GLN A 153 0.48 0.99 -6.71
N GLU A 154 -0.55 0.68 -5.93
CA GLU A 154 -1.94 1.02 -6.25
C GLU A 154 -2.11 2.53 -6.46
N HIS A 155 -1.62 3.34 -5.52
CA HIS A 155 -1.74 4.81 -5.59
C HIS A 155 -0.88 5.43 -6.71
N ARG A 156 0.32 4.93 -6.92
CA ARG A 156 1.14 5.32 -8.08
C ARG A 156 0.43 4.99 -9.40
N GLY A 157 -0.11 3.78 -9.52
CA GLY A 157 -0.84 3.37 -10.71
C GLY A 157 -2.13 4.17 -10.95
N ILE A 158 -2.81 4.64 -9.90
CA ILE A 158 -3.97 5.55 -10.03
C ILE A 158 -3.51 6.89 -10.60
N ALA A 159 -2.42 7.45 -10.09
CA ALA A 159 -1.87 8.72 -10.58
C ALA A 159 -1.47 8.64 -12.06
N ASP A 160 -0.76 7.58 -12.44
CA ASP A 160 -0.34 7.34 -13.83
C ASP A 160 -1.54 7.25 -14.77
N ARG A 161 -2.55 6.45 -14.42
CA ARG A 161 -3.78 6.34 -15.22
C ARG A 161 -4.58 7.65 -15.32
N LEU A 162 -4.60 8.44 -14.26
CA LEU A 162 -5.28 9.73 -14.27
C LEU A 162 -4.59 10.72 -15.22
N LEU A 163 -3.26 10.76 -15.21
CA LEU A 163 -2.47 11.57 -16.16
C LEU A 163 -2.72 11.15 -17.61
N GLN A 164 -2.74 9.84 -17.86
CA GLN A 164 -2.99 9.29 -19.21
C GLN A 164 -4.40 9.60 -19.70
N ARG A 165 -5.38 9.63 -18.78
CA ARG A 165 -6.77 9.92 -19.11
C ARG A 165 -7.04 11.39 -19.40
N LEU A 166 -6.38 12.30 -18.68
CA LEU A 166 -6.66 13.76 -18.71
C LEU A 166 -5.39 14.59 -18.98
N PRO A 167 -4.61 14.27 -20.02
CA PRO A 167 -3.30 14.90 -20.23
C PRO A 167 -3.40 16.42 -20.42
N GLU A 168 -4.42 16.91 -21.13
CA GLU A 168 -4.58 18.35 -21.39
C GLU A 168 -5.00 19.12 -20.12
N LEU A 169 -5.75 18.48 -19.21
CA LEU A 169 -6.08 19.09 -17.93
C LEU A 169 -4.82 19.31 -17.09
N PHE A 170 -3.98 18.31 -16.98
CA PHE A 170 -2.72 18.41 -16.21
C PHE A 170 -1.71 19.35 -16.86
N LYS A 171 -1.67 19.41 -18.17
CA LYS A 171 -0.87 20.40 -18.91
C LYS A 171 -1.33 21.83 -18.59
N THR A 172 -2.63 22.06 -18.52
CA THR A 172 -3.20 23.36 -18.10
C THR A 172 -2.89 23.64 -16.63
N ALA A 173 -3.08 22.66 -15.75
CA ALA A 173 -2.77 22.77 -14.34
C ALA A 173 -1.31 23.16 -14.08
N ALA A 174 -0.37 22.66 -14.89
CA ALA A 174 1.05 22.97 -14.76
C ALA A 174 1.39 24.47 -14.93
N THR A 175 0.47 25.26 -15.48
CA THR A 175 0.64 26.71 -15.68
C THR A 175 -0.08 27.56 -14.61
N GLN A 176 -0.77 26.93 -13.66
CA GLN A 176 -1.57 27.61 -12.63
C GLN A 176 -1.09 27.24 -11.23
N PRO A 177 -0.66 28.20 -10.40
CA PRO A 177 -0.17 27.90 -9.05
C PRO A 177 -1.29 27.26 -8.20
N GLU A 178 -0.89 26.33 -7.32
CA GLU A 178 -1.78 25.63 -6.37
C GLU A 178 -3.03 25.02 -6.99
N SER A 179 -2.96 24.63 -8.27
CA SER A 179 -4.09 24.08 -9.01
C SER A 179 -4.47 22.66 -8.59
N ILE A 180 -3.59 21.95 -7.86
CA ILE A 180 -3.81 20.59 -7.40
C ILE A 180 -3.89 20.58 -5.87
N LEU A 181 -5.11 20.52 -5.35
CA LEU A 181 -5.35 20.41 -3.91
C LEU A 181 -5.29 18.97 -3.46
N VAL A 182 -4.55 18.70 -2.40
CA VAL A 182 -4.39 17.36 -1.84
C VAL A 182 -4.88 17.32 -0.40
N GLN A 183 -5.89 16.49 -0.15
CA GLN A 183 -6.48 16.33 1.17
C GLN A 183 -6.47 14.86 1.60
N SER A 184 -6.34 14.61 2.89
CA SER A 184 -6.45 13.27 3.47
C SER A 184 -7.20 13.30 4.80
N SER A 185 -7.59 12.12 5.30
CA SER A 185 -8.22 11.99 6.62
C SER A 185 -7.24 12.19 7.79
N GLY A 186 -5.96 12.41 7.54
CA GLY A 186 -4.93 12.56 8.58
C GLY A 186 -4.41 11.24 9.18
N VAL A 187 -5.04 10.10 8.88
CA VAL A 187 -4.52 8.79 9.29
C VAL A 187 -3.28 8.47 8.47
N ASP A 188 -2.20 7.98 9.12
CA ASP A 188 -0.88 7.83 8.50
C ASP A 188 -0.91 7.17 7.12
N ARG A 189 -1.56 6.02 6.97
CA ARG A 189 -1.71 5.33 5.68
C ARG A 189 -2.44 6.15 4.61
N ALA A 190 -3.38 7.01 5.00
CA ALA A 190 -4.08 7.86 4.05
C ALA A 190 -3.22 9.06 3.62
N VAL A 191 -2.41 9.58 4.54
CA VAL A 191 -1.42 10.62 4.24
C VAL A 191 -0.33 10.05 3.33
N ASP A 192 0.16 8.85 3.61
CA ASP A 192 1.19 8.20 2.81
C ASP A 192 0.68 7.85 1.41
N SER A 193 -0.56 7.32 1.29
CA SER A 193 -1.22 7.10 -0.01
C SER A 193 -1.29 8.39 -0.83
N ALA A 194 -1.70 9.50 -0.22
CA ALA A 194 -1.77 10.80 -0.90
C ALA A 194 -0.38 11.27 -1.36
N LYS A 195 0.66 11.06 -0.54
CA LYS A 195 2.04 11.40 -0.89
C LYS A 195 2.56 10.56 -2.05
N PHE A 196 2.33 9.24 -2.04
CA PHE A 196 2.78 8.38 -3.13
C PHE A 196 2.05 8.68 -4.44
N PHE A 197 0.76 9.00 -4.36
CA PHE A 197 0.00 9.48 -5.50
C PHE A 197 0.60 10.77 -6.08
N THR A 198 0.84 11.77 -5.24
CA THR A 198 1.39 13.07 -5.68
C THR A 198 2.84 12.98 -6.13
N ALA A 199 3.64 12.14 -5.50
CA ALA A 199 5.01 11.88 -5.93
C ALA A 199 5.04 11.30 -7.35
N GLU A 200 4.12 10.38 -7.68
CA GLU A 200 4.01 9.83 -9.04
C GLU A 200 3.57 10.89 -10.04
N LEU A 201 2.59 11.75 -9.71
CA LEU A 201 2.21 12.86 -10.57
C LEU A 201 3.41 13.75 -10.92
N ILE A 202 4.21 14.10 -9.91
CA ILE A 202 5.39 14.95 -10.08
C ILE A 202 6.51 14.21 -10.83
N GLN A 203 6.68 12.91 -10.59
CA GLN A 203 7.68 12.10 -11.30
C GLN A 203 7.38 12.02 -12.80
N GLN A 204 6.11 11.81 -13.16
CA GLN A 204 5.67 11.73 -14.56
C GLN A 204 5.61 13.11 -15.23
N GLN A 205 5.26 14.14 -14.48
CA GLN A 205 5.19 15.52 -14.96
C GLN A 205 5.87 16.49 -13.98
N PRO A 206 7.20 16.67 -14.05
CA PRO A 206 7.96 17.51 -13.11
C PRO A 206 7.50 18.97 -13.00
N GLN A 207 6.87 19.50 -14.04
CA GLN A 207 6.28 20.84 -14.04
C GLN A 207 5.13 21.01 -13.05
N LEU A 208 4.54 19.90 -12.55
CA LEU A 208 3.48 19.94 -11.55
C LEU A 208 4.01 20.17 -10.12
N LYS A 209 5.31 20.12 -9.89
CA LYS A 209 5.91 20.18 -8.55
C LYS A 209 5.46 21.41 -7.74
N ASN A 210 5.35 22.57 -8.38
CA ASN A 210 4.97 23.81 -7.73
C ASN A 210 3.45 24.06 -7.75
N GLN A 211 2.69 23.13 -8.33
CA GLN A 211 1.24 23.22 -8.49
C GLN A 211 0.48 22.34 -7.49
N VAL A 212 1.19 21.38 -6.89
CA VAL A 212 0.64 20.47 -5.89
C VAL A 212 0.76 21.13 -4.51
N THR A 213 -0.36 21.28 -3.82
CA THR A 213 -0.34 21.74 -2.43
C THR A 213 0.22 20.65 -1.50
N PRO A 214 0.87 21.02 -0.40
CA PRO A 214 1.18 20.04 0.64
C PRO A 214 -0.08 19.27 1.07
N VAL A 215 0.08 17.99 1.41
CA VAL A 215 -1.05 17.18 1.89
C VAL A 215 -1.64 17.83 3.13
N SER A 216 -2.85 18.35 3.00
CA SER A 216 -3.63 18.88 4.12
C SER A 216 -4.55 17.81 4.69
N TYR A 217 -4.84 17.90 5.97
CA TYR A 217 -5.82 17.03 6.62
C TYR A 217 -6.54 17.80 7.73
N THR A 218 -7.84 17.60 7.78
CA THR A 218 -8.62 18.00 8.95
C THR A 218 -8.62 16.80 9.87
N SER A 219 -8.08 16.93 11.08
CA SER A 219 -8.33 15.92 12.08
C SER A 219 -9.84 15.90 12.28
N LEU A 220 -10.50 14.83 11.89
CA LEU A 220 -11.87 14.56 12.29
C LEU A 220 -11.83 14.29 13.80
N THR A 221 -11.69 15.34 14.59
CA THR A 221 -12.15 15.30 15.96
C THR A 221 -13.63 14.96 15.84
N SER A 222 -14.00 13.89 16.49
CA SER A 222 -15.34 13.32 16.60
C SER A 222 -16.38 14.37 17.08
N THR A 223 -16.74 15.28 16.19
CA THR A 223 -17.78 16.26 16.47
C THR A 223 -18.73 16.25 15.29
N SER A 224 -19.81 15.49 15.48
CA SER A 224 -21.06 15.54 14.75
C SER A 224 -20.98 15.38 13.22
N ILE A 225 -21.00 14.13 12.78
CA ILE A 225 -21.80 13.80 11.61
C ILE A 225 -23.25 14.03 12.07
N PRO A 226 -24.00 14.96 11.49
CA PRO A 226 -25.42 15.01 11.75
C PRO A 226 -25.98 13.62 11.38
N SER A 227 -26.60 12.94 12.32
CA SER A 227 -27.41 11.78 12.01
C SER A 227 -28.41 12.21 10.94
N ILE A 228 -28.36 11.58 9.78
CA ILE A 228 -29.47 11.65 8.83
C ILE A 228 -30.62 10.98 9.60
N GLU A 229 -31.52 11.82 10.13
CA GLU A 229 -32.77 11.34 10.65
C GLU A 229 -33.48 10.66 9.47
N ASP A 230 -33.71 9.35 9.60
CA ASP A 230 -34.61 8.61 8.74
C ASP A 230 -35.94 9.32 8.75
N GLY A 231 -36.21 10.11 7.71
CA GLY A 231 -37.53 10.64 7.46
C GLY A 231 -38.48 9.50 7.22
N GLY A 232 -39.16 9.08 8.27
CA GLY A 232 -40.27 8.14 8.17
C GLY A 232 -41.27 8.70 7.17
N VAL A 233 -41.53 7.95 6.13
CA VAL A 233 -42.64 8.17 5.19
C VAL A 233 -43.84 7.48 5.83
N ASP A 234 -44.79 8.28 6.31
CA ASP A 234 -46.16 7.82 6.63
C ASP A 234 -46.88 7.40 5.34
#